data_f84fe9c52d12374054470d782eb58fc7
#
_entry.id   f84fe9c52d12374054470d782eb58fc7
#
_cell.length_a   1.000
_cell.length_b   1.000
_cell.length_c   1.000
_cell.angle_alpha   90.00
_cell.angle_beta   90.00
_cell.angle_gamma   90.00
#
_symmetry.space_group_name_H-M   'P 1'
#
loop_
_entity.id
_entity.type
_entity.pdbx_description
1 polymer ?
#
loop_
_entity_poly.entity_id
_entity_poly.type
_entity_poly.pdbx_seq_one_letter_code
_entity_poly.pdbx_strand_id
1 'polypeptide(L)'
;MAISDLLIDQLQHHALPACVLTAFVISIAYVRAPRAKAFIYSLPVPFSCAYLATGLPINATHLTGLLLVAGYNWLVFGLVRAKVPIAVAIALAAGAYFAGAMLLRPLAAISLWWVAAVALTGWIAGLLAYRPRAEPGHRSRTAWWVKAPLIFAIAMGVYNATELLAGGVGMFPYAGIFASYESRHSLRTLAGQFTLNALGLLACLLTIHLAEGHIPAPWPLALGWMPVVAWAAIVRGLKLGTVPTEEDAAGNGNGYNPR
;
A
#
# COMPACT_ATOMS: atom_id res chain seq x y z
N MET A 1 -30.82 -15.73 14.46
CA MET A 1 -29.46 -15.42 14.86
C MET A 1 -29.48 -14.05 15.51
N ALA A 2 -29.13 -13.93 16.78
CA ALA A 2 -29.14 -12.66 17.47
C ALA A 2 -28.00 -11.76 16.93
N ILE A 3 -28.20 -10.43 16.96
CA ILE A 3 -27.16 -9.46 16.53
C ILE A 3 -25.85 -9.70 17.30
N SER A 4 -25.96 -10.17 18.57
CA SER A 4 -24.81 -10.55 19.39
C SER A 4 -23.99 -11.70 18.80
N ASP A 5 -24.64 -12.71 18.24
CA ASP A 5 -23.95 -13.90 17.71
C ASP A 5 -23.20 -13.55 16.42
N LEU A 6 -23.80 -12.69 15.59
CA LEU A 6 -23.15 -12.17 14.38
C LEU A 6 -21.93 -11.32 14.71
N LEU A 7 -22.02 -10.46 15.74
CA LEU A 7 -20.90 -9.63 16.17
C LEU A 7 -19.76 -10.45 16.78
N ILE A 8 -20.09 -11.50 17.53
CA ILE A 8 -19.07 -12.38 18.14
C ILE A 8 -18.34 -13.18 17.06
N ASP A 9 -19.07 -13.70 16.08
CA ASP A 9 -18.49 -14.45 14.96
C ASP A 9 -17.57 -13.56 14.11
N GLN A 10 -18.02 -12.35 13.74
CA GLN A 10 -17.21 -11.36 13.02
C GLN A 10 -15.96 -10.93 13.82
N LEU A 11 -16.10 -10.72 15.14
CA LEU A 11 -14.96 -10.42 15.99
C LEU A 11 -13.93 -11.56 16.00
N GLN A 12 -14.37 -12.80 16.06
CA GLN A 12 -13.47 -13.96 16.07
C GLN A 12 -12.71 -14.12 14.76
N HIS A 13 -13.34 -13.92 13.60
CA HIS A 13 -12.72 -14.08 12.29
C HIS A 13 -11.82 -12.89 11.89
N HIS A 14 -12.17 -11.67 12.26
CA HIS A 14 -11.45 -10.47 11.82
C HIS A 14 -10.49 -9.89 12.87
N ALA A 15 -10.61 -10.27 14.14
CA ALA A 15 -9.79 -9.69 15.21
C ALA A 15 -8.28 -9.94 15.03
N LEU A 16 -7.89 -11.17 14.69
CA LEU A 16 -6.47 -11.48 14.50
C LEU A 16 -5.86 -10.72 13.33
N PRO A 17 -6.43 -10.72 12.11
CA PRO A 17 -5.97 -9.87 11.01
C PRO A 17 -5.94 -8.39 11.38
N ALA A 18 -6.94 -7.88 12.09
CA ALA A 18 -6.98 -6.49 12.53
C ALA A 18 -5.88 -6.16 13.56
N CYS A 19 -5.57 -7.07 14.47
CA CYS A 19 -4.45 -6.91 15.41
C CYS A 19 -3.10 -6.88 14.68
N VAL A 20 -2.86 -7.81 13.77
CA VAL A 20 -1.63 -7.86 12.95
C VAL A 20 -1.46 -6.58 12.17
N LEU A 21 -2.52 -6.12 11.53
CA LEU A 21 -2.54 -4.88 10.78
C LEU A 21 -2.29 -3.66 11.68
N THR A 22 -2.92 -3.63 12.85
CA THR A 22 -2.70 -2.55 13.82
C THR A 22 -1.23 -2.48 14.24
N ALA A 23 -0.62 -3.60 14.57
CA ALA A 23 0.80 -3.69 14.91
C ALA A 23 1.69 -3.22 13.73
N PHE A 24 1.35 -3.64 12.52
CA PHE A 24 2.04 -3.23 11.30
C PHE A 24 1.97 -1.70 11.08
N VAL A 25 0.80 -1.11 11.15
CA VAL A 25 0.61 0.34 10.98
C VAL A 25 1.32 1.14 12.09
N ILE A 26 1.27 0.65 13.33
CA ILE A 26 2.02 1.24 14.45
C ILE A 26 3.52 1.20 14.16
N SER A 27 4.07 0.11 13.62
CA SER A 27 5.49 0.01 13.30
C SER A 27 5.94 1.10 12.32
N ILE A 28 5.12 1.43 11.32
CA ILE A 28 5.38 2.50 10.36
C ILE A 28 5.55 3.86 11.07
N ALA A 29 4.74 4.14 12.09
CA ALA A 29 4.76 5.41 12.80
C ALA A 29 6.10 5.67 13.55
N TYR A 30 6.79 4.61 13.97
CA TYR A 30 8.02 4.71 14.76
C TYR A 30 9.31 4.60 13.93
N VAL A 31 9.23 4.24 12.67
CA VAL A 31 10.37 4.28 11.75
C VAL A 31 10.70 5.73 11.40
N ARG A 32 11.95 6.18 11.64
CA ARG A 32 12.38 7.55 11.35
C ARG A 32 12.73 7.77 9.88
N ALA A 33 13.43 6.81 9.27
CA ALA A 33 13.94 6.94 7.91
C ALA A 33 12.79 6.90 6.89
N PRO A 34 12.61 7.92 6.02
CA PRO A 34 11.48 8.00 5.09
C PRO A 34 11.38 6.81 4.15
N ARG A 35 12.52 6.33 3.64
CA ARG A 35 12.58 5.18 2.73
C ARG A 35 12.22 3.87 3.41
N ALA A 36 12.76 3.63 4.61
CA ALA A 36 12.42 2.43 5.37
C ALA A 36 10.93 2.41 5.72
N LYS A 37 10.36 3.57 6.11
CA LYS A 37 8.93 3.73 6.36
C LYS A 37 8.11 3.41 5.11
N ALA A 38 8.47 3.98 3.97
CA ALA A 38 7.78 3.77 2.70
C ALA A 38 7.94 2.32 2.20
N PHE A 39 9.10 1.70 2.40
CA PHE A 39 9.33 0.30 2.10
C PHE A 39 8.41 -0.62 2.94
N ILE A 40 8.38 -0.41 4.27
CA ILE A 40 7.49 -1.19 5.15
C ILE A 40 6.03 -1.01 4.73
N TYR A 41 5.62 0.23 4.46
CA TYR A 41 4.25 0.50 3.98
C TYR A 41 3.89 -0.24 2.69
N SER A 42 4.84 -0.45 1.79
CA SER A 42 4.62 -1.14 0.52
C SER A 42 4.67 -2.67 0.61
N LEU A 43 4.90 -3.25 1.81
CA LEU A 43 4.79 -4.69 2.00
C LEU A 43 3.31 -5.15 1.90
N PRO A 44 3.03 -6.35 1.36
CA PRO A 44 1.67 -6.84 1.17
C PRO A 44 0.97 -7.28 2.48
N VAL A 45 1.43 -6.80 3.66
CA VAL A 45 0.84 -7.17 4.95
C VAL A 45 -0.64 -6.80 5.03
N PRO A 46 -1.06 -5.57 4.68
CA PRO A 46 -2.48 -5.21 4.70
C PRO A 46 -3.32 -6.09 3.79
N PHE A 47 -2.83 -6.33 2.57
CA PHE A 47 -3.49 -7.22 1.62
C PHE A 47 -3.55 -8.66 2.15
N SER A 48 -2.45 -9.17 2.72
CA SER A 48 -2.40 -10.53 3.29
C SER A 48 -3.42 -10.73 4.40
N CYS A 49 -3.57 -9.72 5.28
CA CYS A 49 -4.59 -9.74 6.33
C CYS A 49 -6.00 -9.76 5.76
N ALA A 50 -6.28 -8.95 4.73
CA ALA A 50 -7.58 -8.92 4.05
C ALA A 50 -7.88 -10.24 3.33
N TYR A 51 -6.89 -10.80 2.61
CA TYR A 51 -7.00 -12.07 1.91
C TYR A 51 -7.33 -13.22 2.87
N LEU A 52 -6.62 -13.31 4.00
CA LEU A 52 -6.86 -14.33 5.02
C LEU A 52 -8.21 -14.14 5.75
N ALA A 53 -8.66 -12.89 5.91
CA ALA A 53 -9.92 -12.59 6.59
C ALA A 53 -11.14 -12.88 5.71
N THR A 54 -11.04 -12.65 4.39
CA THR A 54 -12.18 -12.72 3.49
C THR A 54 -12.21 -13.99 2.62
N GLY A 55 -11.04 -14.61 2.37
CA GLY A 55 -10.91 -15.75 1.46
C GLY A 55 -11.31 -15.46 0.01
N LEU A 56 -11.46 -14.19 -0.37
CA LEU A 56 -11.89 -13.81 -1.71
C LEU A 56 -10.81 -14.09 -2.74
N PRO A 57 -11.12 -14.72 -3.88
CA PRO A 57 -10.17 -15.02 -4.93
C PRO A 57 -9.65 -13.74 -5.60
N ILE A 58 -8.40 -13.77 -6.06
CA ILE A 58 -7.78 -12.65 -6.77
C ILE A 58 -8.43 -12.46 -8.13
N ASN A 59 -8.86 -11.25 -8.41
CA ASN A 59 -9.47 -10.84 -9.67
C ASN A 59 -8.99 -9.45 -10.13
N ALA A 60 -9.50 -8.96 -11.24
CA ALA A 60 -9.11 -7.67 -11.83
C ALA A 60 -9.34 -6.48 -10.88
N THR A 61 -10.28 -6.54 -9.94
CA THR A 61 -10.52 -5.44 -8.99
C THR A 61 -9.39 -5.27 -7.99
N HIS A 62 -8.66 -6.33 -7.64
CA HIS A 62 -7.47 -6.23 -6.79
C HIS A 62 -6.34 -5.49 -7.51
N LEU A 63 -6.15 -5.73 -8.81
CA LEU A 63 -5.15 -5.03 -9.60
C LEU A 63 -5.51 -3.55 -9.81
N THR A 64 -6.79 -3.26 -10.09
CA THR A 64 -7.26 -1.86 -10.15
C THR A 64 -7.15 -1.17 -8.80
N GLY A 65 -7.42 -1.89 -7.70
CA GLY A 65 -7.20 -1.40 -6.35
C GLY A 65 -5.75 -1.00 -6.09
N LEU A 66 -4.78 -1.79 -6.56
CA LEU A 66 -3.36 -1.45 -6.46
C LEU A 66 -3.02 -0.15 -7.22
N LEU A 67 -3.59 0.07 -8.42
CA LEU A 67 -3.45 1.33 -9.16
C LEU A 67 -4.06 2.51 -8.38
N LEU A 68 -5.24 2.30 -7.80
CA LEU A 68 -5.91 3.32 -7.00
C LEU A 68 -5.14 3.68 -5.74
N VAL A 69 -4.44 2.71 -5.09
CA VAL A 69 -3.55 3.00 -3.95
C VAL A 69 -2.38 3.87 -4.37
N ALA A 70 -1.77 3.60 -5.53
CA ALA A 70 -0.74 4.48 -6.07
C ALA A 70 -1.28 5.88 -6.34
N GLY A 71 -2.44 5.97 -7.00
CA GLY A 71 -3.16 7.23 -7.24
C GLY A 71 -3.46 7.99 -5.95
N TYR A 72 -3.93 7.28 -4.91
CA TYR A 72 -4.14 7.83 -3.58
C TYR A 72 -2.88 8.51 -3.03
N ASN A 73 -1.75 7.80 -3.04
CA ASN A 73 -0.49 8.35 -2.50
C ASN A 73 -0.04 9.61 -3.27
N TRP A 74 -0.11 9.60 -4.60
CA TRP A 74 0.24 10.77 -5.42
C TRP A 74 -0.77 11.92 -5.26
N LEU A 75 -2.06 11.62 -5.06
CA LEU A 75 -3.08 12.64 -4.83
C LEU A 75 -2.87 13.33 -3.48
N VAL A 76 -2.61 12.56 -2.40
CA VAL A 76 -2.25 13.15 -1.08
C VAL A 76 -1.04 14.06 -1.21
N PHE A 77 0.03 13.60 -1.88
CA PHE A 77 1.21 14.43 -2.12
C PHE A 77 0.88 15.71 -2.88
N GLY A 78 0.11 15.61 -3.97
CA GLY A 78 -0.29 16.75 -4.80
C GLY A 78 -1.12 17.77 -4.03
N LEU A 79 -2.12 17.32 -3.28
CA LEU A 79 -2.98 18.19 -2.47
C LEU A 79 -2.19 18.91 -1.36
N VAL A 80 -1.32 18.20 -0.65
CA VAL A 80 -0.46 18.83 0.38
C VAL A 80 0.51 19.83 -0.24
N ARG A 81 1.07 19.53 -1.41
CA ARG A 81 1.89 20.48 -2.16
C ARG A 81 1.09 21.73 -2.57
N ALA A 82 -0.20 21.57 -2.86
CA ALA A 82 -1.14 22.67 -3.10
C ALA A 82 -1.62 23.37 -1.79
N LYS A 83 -0.92 23.11 -0.66
CA LYS A 83 -1.21 23.68 0.67
C LYS A 83 -2.54 23.27 1.29
N VAL A 84 -3.15 22.17 0.82
CA VAL A 84 -4.31 21.58 1.49
C VAL A 84 -3.86 20.93 2.80
N PRO A 85 -4.55 21.14 3.93
CA PRO A 85 -4.23 20.49 5.19
C PRO A 85 -4.20 18.98 5.06
N ILE A 86 -3.20 18.31 5.68
CA ILE A 86 -2.96 16.87 5.51
C ILE A 86 -4.20 16.01 5.78
N ALA A 87 -4.98 16.31 6.82
CA ALA A 87 -6.20 15.56 7.14
C ALA A 87 -7.25 15.66 6.02
N VAL A 88 -7.43 16.86 5.45
CA VAL A 88 -8.35 17.11 4.33
C VAL A 88 -7.83 16.41 3.06
N ALA A 89 -6.52 16.49 2.79
CA ALA A 89 -5.90 15.82 1.65
C ALA A 89 -6.10 14.30 1.72
N ILE A 90 -5.92 13.70 2.90
CA ILE A 90 -6.16 12.26 3.14
C ILE A 90 -7.65 11.93 2.92
N ALA A 91 -8.57 12.72 3.47
CA ALA A 91 -9.99 12.48 3.33
C ALA A 91 -10.45 12.56 1.87
N LEU A 92 -10.00 13.58 1.13
CA LEU A 92 -10.30 13.74 -0.31
C LEU A 92 -9.72 12.58 -1.13
N ALA A 93 -8.47 12.18 -0.85
CA ALA A 93 -7.84 11.08 -1.57
C ALA A 93 -8.50 9.72 -1.25
N ALA A 94 -8.94 9.50 -0.01
CA ALA A 94 -9.71 8.31 0.37
C ALA A 94 -11.08 8.30 -0.31
N GLY A 95 -11.78 9.43 -0.36
CA GLY A 95 -13.03 9.58 -1.11
C GLY A 95 -12.85 9.30 -2.60
N ALA A 96 -11.78 9.83 -3.21
CA ALA A 96 -11.45 9.57 -4.62
C ALA A 96 -11.14 8.08 -4.86
N TYR A 97 -10.44 7.42 -3.93
CA TYR A 97 -10.21 5.97 -3.98
C TYR A 97 -11.53 5.20 -3.99
N PHE A 98 -12.45 5.48 -3.06
CA PHE A 98 -13.76 4.82 -3.00
C PHE A 98 -14.57 5.05 -4.26
N ALA A 99 -14.66 6.29 -4.72
CA ALA A 99 -15.35 6.61 -5.97
C ALA A 99 -14.75 5.86 -7.16
N GLY A 100 -13.42 5.82 -7.26
CA GLY A 100 -12.70 5.06 -8.27
C GLY A 100 -12.97 3.55 -8.17
N ALA A 101 -12.94 2.97 -6.97
CA ALA A 101 -13.22 1.55 -6.76
C ALA A 101 -14.64 1.18 -7.18
N MET A 102 -15.63 2.04 -6.86
CA MET A 102 -17.02 1.86 -7.31
C MET A 102 -17.15 1.94 -8.83
N LEU A 103 -16.53 2.96 -9.44
CA LEU A 103 -16.58 3.17 -10.89
C LEU A 103 -15.91 2.01 -11.65
N LEU A 104 -14.83 1.46 -11.10
CA LEU A 104 -14.06 0.38 -11.73
C LEU A 104 -14.57 -1.03 -11.36
N ARG A 105 -15.59 -1.14 -10.51
CA ARG A 105 -16.19 -2.44 -10.14
C ARG A 105 -16.62 -3.29 -11.36
N PRO A 106 -17.18 -2.74 -12.46
CA PRO A 106 -17.53 -3.54 -13.64
C PRO A 106 -16.32 -4.22 -14.30
N LEU A 107 -15.10 -3.73 -14.06
CA LEU A 107 -13.87 -4.34 -14.57
C LEU A 107 -13.60 -5.73 -13.95
N ALA A 108 -14.30 -6.12 -12.89
CA ALA A 108 -14.23 -7.48 -12.35
C ALA A 108 -14.54 -8.56 -13.40
N ALA A 109 -15.37 -8.22 -14.39
CA ALA A 109 -15.73 -9.10 -15.51
C ALA A 109 -14.67 -9.15 -16.64
N ILE A 110 -13.69 -8.25 -16.61
CA ILE A 110 -12.62 -8.18 -17.61
C ILE A 110 -11.50 -9.14 -17.22
N SER A 111 -10.84 -9.70 -18.23
CA SER A 111 -9.67 -10.55 -18.02
C SER A 111 -8.60 -9.84 -17.16
N LEU A 112 -8.19 -10.49 -16.09
CA LEU A 112 -7.14 -10.02 -15.18
C LEU A 112 -5.85 -9.66 -15.93
N TRP A 113 -5.52 -10.38 -17.01
CA TRP A 113 -4.30 -10.16 -17.79
C TRP A 113 -4.27 -8.82 -18.53
N TRP A 114 -5.43 -8.35 -19.03
CA TRP A 114 -5.51 -7.01 -19.63
C TRP A 114 -5.27 -5.92 -18.59
N VAL A 115 -5.87 -6.06 -17.41
CA VAL A 115 -5.66 -5.12 -16.32
C VAL A 115 -4.21 -5.17 -15.83
N ALA A 116 -3.60 -6.36 -15.77
CA ALA A 116 -2.19 -6.53 -15.41
C ALA A 116 -1.26 -5.84 -16.43
N ALA A 117 -1.54 -5.97 -17.73
CA ALA A 117 -0.74 -5.30 -18.79
C ALA A 117 -0.82 -3.78 -18.69
N VAL A 118 -2.03 -3.22 -18.46
CA VAL A 118 -2.22 -1.78 -18.24
C VAL A 118 -1.51 -1.32 -16.97
N ALA A 119 -1.64 -2.08 -15.86
CA ALA A 119 -0.96 -1.78 -14.61
C ALA A 119 0.56 -1.78 -14.78
N LEU A 120 1.11 -2.80 -15.42
CA LEU A 120 2.55 -2.91 -15.69
C LEU A 120 3.06 -1.72 -16.50
N THR A 121 2.34 -1.34 -17.56
CA THR A 121 2.70 -0.18 -18.40
C THR A 121 2.68 1.11 -17.57
N GLY A 122 1.64 1.32 -16.76
CA GLY A 122 1.53 2.46 -15.88
C GLY A 122 2.66 2.52 -14.84
N TRP A 123 3.05 1.37 -14.26
CA TRP A 123 4.17 1.30 -13.32
C TRP A 123 5.51 1.58 -13.98
N ILE A 124 5.78 1.04 -15.17
CA ILE A 124 7.01 1.32 -15.89
C ILE A 124 7.12 2.82 -16.19
N ALA A 125 6.03 3.43 -16.69
CA ALA A 125 5.98 4.88 -16.93
C ALA A 125 6.21 5.68 -15.63
N GLY A 126 5.58 5.26 -14.51
CA GLY A 126 5.77 5.86 -13.20
C GLY A 126 7.21 5.76 -12.69
N LEU A 127 7.87 4.61 -12.89
CA LEU A 127 9.28 4.42 -12.55
C LEU A 127 10.21 5.32 -13.35
N LEU A 128 9.97 5.44 -14.66
CA LEU A 128 10.77 6.31 -15.53
C LEU A 128 10.60 7.80 -15.19
N ALA A 129 9.41 8.19 -14.74
CA ALA A 129 9.10 9.55 -14.31
C ALA A 129 9.57 9.86 -12.89
N TYR A 130 9.74 8.84 -12.04
CA TYR A 130 10.09 9.05 -10.64
C TYR A 130 11.55 9.51 -10.48
N ARG A 131 11.70 10.66 -9.82
CA ARG A 131 13.01 11.18 -9.44
C ARG A 131 13.09 11.27 -7.91
N PRO A 132 13.92 10.43 -7.27
CA PRO A 132 14.08 10.45 -5.82
C PRO A 132 14.66 11.79 -5.36
N ARG A 133 14.21 12.26 -4.21
CA ARG A 133 14.75 13.44 -3.53
C ARG A 133 14.97 13.15 -2.05
N ALA A 134 15.93 13.82 -1.44
CA ALA A 134 16.10 13.78 -0.01
C ALA A 134 14.91 14.50 0.66
N GLU A 135 14.29 13.85 1.63
CA GLU A 135 13.22 14.41 2.46
C GLU A 135 13.51 14.12 3.92
N PRO A 136 13.10 15.02 4.84
CA PRO A 136 13.40 14.87 6.25
C PRO A 136 12.70 13.66 6.87
N GLY A 137 13.41 12.96 7.74
CA GLY A 137 12.83 11.87 8.52
C GLY A 137 11.98 12.41 9.67
N HIS A 138 10.86 11.75 9.92
CA HIS A 138 9.97 12.06 11.03
C HIS A 138 9.60 10.78 11.79
N ARG A 139 9.58 10.88 13.12
CA ARG A 139 9.11 9.81 14.01
C ARG A 139 7.97 10.36 14.86
N SER A 140 6.89 9.60 14.96
CA SER A 140 5.78 9.97 15.81
C SER A 140 6.17 10.07 17.29
N ARG A 141 5.68 11.12 17.95
CA ARG A 141 5.81 11.29 19.41
C ARG A 141 4.60 10.78 20.16
N THR A 142 3.48 10.53 19.48
CA THR A 142 2.25 10.02 20.08
C THR A 142 2.43 8.56 20.48
N ALA A 143 2.09 8.25 21.71
CA ALA A 143 2.19 6.90 22.26
C ALA A 143 1.33 5.89 21.47
N TRP A 144 1.79 4.65 21.37
CA TRP A 144 1.15 3.62 20.55
C TRP A 144 -0.25 3.26 21.08
N TRP A 145 -0.46 3.26 22.38
CA TRP A 145 -1.76 2.92 23.00
C TRP A 145 -2.86 3.95 22.70
N VAL A 146 -2.50 5.18 22.30
CA VAL A 146 -3.47 6.19 21.85
C VAL A 146 -3.90 5.91 20.43
N LYS A 147 -2.99 5.40 19.59
CA LYS A 147 -3.24 5.12 18.17
C LYS A 147 -3.89 3.76 17.94
N ALA A 148 -3.51 2.74 18.72
CA ALA A 148 -3.92 1.37 18.52
C ALA A 148 -5.45 1.19 18.45
N PRO A 149 -6.26 1.74 19.38
CA PRO A 149 -7.71 1.58 19.34
C PRO A 149 -8.32 2.17 18.06
N LEU A 150 -7.85 3.35 17.63
CA LEU A 150 -8.35 3.99 16.41
C LEU A 150 -7.99 3.18 15.15
N ILE A 151 -6.74 2.71 15.06
CA ILE A 151 -6.28 1.91 13.92
C ILE A 151 -7.06 0.59 13.87
N PHE A 152 -7.23 -0.06 15.01
CA PHE A 152 -7.99 -1.30 15.13
C PHE A 152 -9.46 -1.12 14.72
N ALA A 153 -10.12 -0.09 15.22
CA ALA A 153 -11.52 0.21 14.87
C ALA A 153 -11.70 0.47 13.36
N ILE A 154 -10.76 1.22 12.75
CA ILE A 154 -10.78 1.45 11.30
C ILE A 154 -10.53 0.14 10.54
N ALA A 155 -9.58 -0.71 10.97
CA ALA A 155 -9.32 -1.99 10.34
C ALA A 155 -10.56 -2.90 10.37
N MET A 156 -11.22 -3.01 11.52
CA MET A 156 -12.48 -3.76 11.66
C MET A 156 -13.58 -3.21 10.75
N GLY A 157 -13.75 -1.89 10.70
CA GLY A 157 -14.74 -1.25 9.82
C GLY A 157 -14.48 -1.52 8.34
N VAL A 158 -13.21 -1.54 7.92
CA VAL A 158 -12.82 -1.84 6.53
C VAL A 158 -13.08 -3.30 6.19
N TYR A 159 -12.76 -4.26 7.08
CA TYR A 159 -13.05 -5.67 6.81
C TYR A 159 -14.54 -5.91 6.62
N ASN A 160 -15.38 -5.35 7.48
CA ASN A 160 -16.84 -5.43 7.33
C ASN A 160 -17.34 -4.78 6.02
N ALA A 161 -16.72 -3.66 5.59
CA ALA A 161 -17.06 -3.01 4.32
C ALA A 161 -16.55 -3.80 3.09
N THR A 162 -15.50 -4.60 3.22
CA THR A 162 -14.93 -5.39 2.12
C THR A 162 -15.93 -6.46 1.63
N GLU A 163 -16.66 -7.08 2.54
CA GLU A 163 -17.72 -8.03 2.20
C GLU A 163 -18.86 -7.37 1.43
N LEU A 164 -19.29 -6.17 1.87
CA LEU A 164 -20.35 -5.39 1.21
C LEU A 164 -19.95 -4.94 -0.21
N LEU A 165 -18.68 -4.72 -0.47
CA LEU A 165 -18.17 -4.10 -1.69
C LEU A 165 -17.44 -5.08 -2.62
N ALA A 166 -17.69 -6.40 -2.44
CA ALA A 166 -17.21 -7.48 -3.31
C ALA A 166 -15.69 -7.43 -3.62
N GLY A 167 -14.87 -7.23 -2.58
CA GLY A 167 -13.41 -7.31 -2.70
C GLY A 167 -12.71 -6.05 -3.20
N GLY A 168 -13.41 -5.12 -3.88
CA GLY A 168 -12.78 -3.88 -4.37
C GLY A 168 -12.21 -2.97 -3.28
N VAL A 169 -12.66 -3.15 -2.04
CA VAL A 169 -12.17 -2.44 -0.84
C VAL A 169 -11.05 -3.21 -0.13
N GLY A 170 -10.81 -4.48 -0.47
CA GLY A 170 -9.71 -5.26 0.12
C GLY A 170 -8.33 -4.64 -0.08
N MET A 171 -8.19 -3.80 -1.11
CA MET A 171 -6.99 -3.00 -1.38
C MET A 171 -7.08 -1.57 -0.83
N PHE A 172 -8.14 -1.22 -0.09
CA PHE A 172 -8.28 0.14 0.45
C PHE A 172 -7.05 0.57 1.26
N PRO A 173 -6.52 1.79 1.03
CA PRO A 173 -5.26 2.21 1.63
C PRO A 173 -5.40 2.64 3.10
N TYR A 174 -6.06 1.84 3.96
CA TYR A 174 -6.19 2.19 5.37
C TYR A 174 -4.84 2.31 6.07
N ALA A 175 -3.87 1.45 5.75
CA ALA A 175 -2.49 1.64 6.17
C ALA A 175 -1.89 2.93 5.57
N GLY A 176 -2.31 3.28 4.34
CA GLY A 176 -1.92 4.51 3.65
C GLY A 176 -2.42 5.77 4.33
N ILE A 177 -3.60 5.76 4.93
CA ILE A 177 -4.13 6.88 5.71
C ILE A 177 -3.15 7.25 6.82
N PHE A 178 -2.76 6.27 7.63
CA PHE A 178 -1.82 6.48 8.73
C PHE A 178 -0.40 6.72 8.22
N ALA A 179 0.06 5.97 7.20
CA ALA A 179 1.38 6.16 6.61
C ALA A 179 1.53 7.57 6.02
N SER A 180 0.50 8.11 5.36
CA SER A 180 0.51 9.47 4.82
C SER A 180 0.59 10.52 5.93
N TYR A 181 -0.19 10.36 7.01
CA TYR A 181 -0.12 11.27 8.14
C TYR A 181 1.24 11.24 8.84
N GLU A 182 1.77 10.04 9.08
CA GLU A 182 3.09 9.85 9.71
C GLU A 182 4.26 10.24 8.79
N SER A 183 4.03 10.27 7.48
CA SER A 183 5.02 10.69 6.47
C SER A 183 4.76 12.07 5.90
N ARG A 184 3.97 12.92 6.56
CA ARG A 184 3.58 14.26 6.06
C ARG A 184 4.73 15.17 5.66
N HIS A 185 5.94 14.91 6.16
CA HIS A 185 7.16 15.63 5.79
C HIS A 185 7.96 14.94 4.67
N SER A 186 7.52 13.75 4.21
CA SER A 186 8.21 12.92 3.21
C SER A 186 7.24 12.19 2.28
N LEU A 187 6.15 12.85 1.90
CA LEU A 187 5.08 12.26 1.08
C LEU A 187 5.52 11.87 -0.32
N ARG A 188 6.47 12.62 -0.91
CA ARG A 188 7.03 12.29 -2.22
C ARG A 188 7.80 10.97 -2.16
N THR A 189 8.61 10.78 -1.12
CA THR A 189 9.33 9.52 -0.90
C THR A 189 8.33 8.38 -0.68
N LEU A 190 7.26 8.60 0.11
CA LEU A 190 6.23 7.60 0.33
C LEU A 190 5.56 7.17 -1.00
N ALA A 191 5.07 8.12 -1.79
CA ALA A 191 4.41 7.85 -3.05
C ALA A 191 5.35 7.19 -4.07
N GLY A 192 6.57 7.70 -4.21
CA GLY A 192 7.55 7.18 -5.16
C GLY A 192 8.06 5.80 -4.81
N GLN A 193 8.36 5.52 -3.55
CA GLN A 193 8.78 4.20 -3.10
C GLN A 193 7.63 3.18 -3.20
N PHE A 194 6.40 3.59 -2.93
CA PHE A 194 5.24 2.73 -3.17
C PHE A 194 5.15 2.36 -4.65
N THR A 195 5.26 3.34 -5.56
CA THR A 195 5.27 3.11 -7.02
C THR A 195 6.40 2.14 -7.41
N LEU A 196 7.61 2.31 -6.86
CA LEU A 196 8.74 1.41 -7.11
C LEU A 196 8.46 -0.02 -6.67
N ASN A 197 7.88 -0.21 -5.47
CA ASN A 197 7.63 -1.52 -4.90
C ASN A 197 6.34 -2.19 -5.45
N ALA A 198 5.47 -1.43 -6.09
CA ALA A 198 4.20 -1.92 -6.62
C ALA A 198 4.37 -3.01 -7.70
N LEU A 199 5.52 -3.07 -8.39
CA LEU A 199 5.83 -4.19 -9.30
C LEU A 199 5.93 -5.53 -8.53
N GLY A 200 6.55 -5.53 -7.36
CA GLY A 200 6.56 -6.70 -6.48
C GLY A 200 5.17 -7.09 -6.00
N LEU A 201 4.33 -6.09 -5.68
CA LEU A 201 2.92 -6.32 -5.30
C LEU A 201 2.08 -6.86 -6.46
N LEU A 202 2.28 -6.34 -7.68
CA LEU A 202 1.64 -6.85 -8.88
C LEU A 202 2.01 -8.31 -9.11
N ALA A 203 3.30 -8.64 -9.06
CA ALA A 203 3.78 -10.01 -9.18
C ALA A 203 3.23 -10.91 -8.07
N CYS A 204 3.11 -10.41 -6.84
CA CYS A 204 2.47 -11.11 -5.72
C CYS A 204 1.02 -11.50 -6.06
N LEU A 205 0.20 -10.54 -6.47
CA LEU A 205 -1.21 -10.79 -6.83
C LEU A 205 -1.35 -11.80 -7.96
N LEU A 206 -0.52 -11.68 -9.01
CA LEU A 206 -0.53 -12.62 -10.12
C LEU A 206 -0.10 -14.03 -9.69
N THR A 207 0.91 -14.15 -8.82
CA THR A 207 1.38 -15.44 -8.29
C THR A 207 0.28 -16.11 -7.46
N ILE A 208 -0.40 -15.34 -6.60
CA ILE A 208 -1.53 -15.87 -5.82
C ILE A 208 -2.64 -16.35 -6.75
N HIS A 209 -3.05 -15.54 -7.73
CA HIS A 209 -4.08 -15.89 -8.70
C HIS A 209 -3.75 -17.18 -9.48
N LEU A 210 -2.50 -17.36 -9.89
CA LEU A 210 -2.07 -18.58 -10.59
C LEU A 210 -2.03 -19.81 -9.68
N ALA A 211 -1.78 -19.62 -8.38
CA ALA A 211 -1.71 -20.70 -7.40
C ALA A 211 -3.09 -21.08 -6.84
N GLU A 212 -4.06 -20.14 -6.86
CA GLU A 212 -5.43 -20.40 -6.43
C GLU A 212 -6.05 -21.52 -7.26
N GLY A 213 -6.78 -22.41 -6.60
CA GLY A 213 -7.40 -23.58 -7.23
C GLY A 213 -6.45 -24.77 -7.48
N HIS A 214 -5.12 -24.60 -7.35
CA HIS A 214 -4.14 -25.67 -7.49
C HIS A 214 -3.57 -26.12 -6.16
N ILE A 215 -3.44 -25.21 -5.20
CA ILE A 215 -2.92 -25.49 -3.88
C ILE A 215 -3.84 -24.90 -2.79
N PRO A 216 -3.98 -25.59 -1.64
CA PRO A 216 -4.86 -25.12 -0.58
C PRO A 216 -4.34 -23.87 0.10
N ALA A 217 -5.25 -23.03 0.62
CA ALA A 217 -4.89 -21.92 1.50
C ALA A 217 -4.13 -22.44 2.74
N PRO A 218 -3.14 -21.74 3.29
CA PRO A 218 -2.70 -20.37 2.92
C PRO A 218 -1.51 -20.31 1.93
N TRP A 219 -1.14 -21.41 1.31
CA TRP A 219 0.08 -21.53 0.49
C TRP A 219 0.15 -20.59 -0.72
N PRO A 220 -0.96 -20.26 -1.44
CA PRO A 220 -0.93 -19.26 -2.51
C PRO A 220 -0.36 -17.92 -2.02
N LEU A 221 -0.76 -17.51 -0.80
CA LEU A 221 -0.27 -16.29 -0.18
C LEU A 221 1.24 -16.36 0.12
N ALA A 222 1.71 -17.48 0.67
CA ALA A 222 3.14 -17.68 0.95
C ALA A 222 3.98 -17.61 -0.34
N LEU A 223 3.51 -18.23 -1.44
CA LEU A 223 4.14 -18.13 -2.75
C LEU A 223 4.13 -16.69 -3.28
N GLY A 224 3.04 -15.96 -3.09
CA GLY A 224 2.93 -14.56 -3.49
C GLY A 224 3.95 -13.63 -2.82
N TRP A 225 4.43 -13.97 -1.62
CA TRP A 225 5.48 -13.19 -0.96
C TRP A 225 6.86 -13.35 -1.62
N MET A 226 7.13 -14.46 -2.32
CA MET A 226 8.42 -14.69 -2.95
C MET A 226 8.81 -13.61 -3.97
N PRO A 227 7.95 -13.22 -4.95
CA PRO A 227 8.29 -12.15 -5.88
C PRO A 227 8.43 -10.78 -5.19
N VAL A 228 7.74 -10.54 -4.07
CA VAL A 228 7.94 -9.29 -3.30
C VAL A 228 9.34 -9.22 -2.72
N VAL A 229 9.80 -10.31 -2.09
CA VAL A 229 11.14 -10.41 -1.52
C VAL A 229 12.20 -10.32 -2.63
N ALA A 230 12.01 -11.05 -3.74
CA ALA A 230 12.91 -11.00 -4.89
C ALA A 230 13.01 -9.58 -5.47
N TRP A 231 11.86 -8.90 -5.66
CA TRP A 231 11.83 -7.52 -6.15
C TRP A 231 12.51 -6.55 -5.18
N ALA A 232 12.28 -6.69 -3.88
CA ALA A 232 12.94 -5.88 -2.87
C ALA A 232 14.47 -6.05 -2.89
N ALA A 233 14.96 -7.28 -3.11
CA ALA A 233 16.38 -7.55 -3.28
C ALA A 233 16.95 -6.90 -4.56
N ILE A 234 16.21 -6.94 -5.68
CA ILE A 234 16.58 -6.28 -6.93
C ILE A 234 16.66 -4.75 -6.73
N VAL A 235 15.61 -4.15 -6.16
CA VAL A 235 15.54 -2.70 -5.88
C VAL A 235 16.72 -2.25 -5.02
N ARG A 236 17.07 -3.04 -4.01
CA ARG A 236 18.21 -2.76 -3.13
C ARG A 236 19.54 -2.96 -3.86
N GLY A 237 19.70 -4.05 -4.59
CA GLY A 237 20.94 -4.39 -5.32
C GLY A 237 21.27 -3.36 -6.41
N LEU A 238 20.25 -2.93 -7.15
CA LEU A 238 20.39 -1.89 -8.20
C LEU A 238 20.33 -0.46 -7.66
N LYS A 239 20.25 -0.27 -6.32
CA LYS A 239 20.12 1.04 -5.67
C LYS A 239 18.99 1.90 -6.25
N LEU A 240 17.91 1.30 -6.76
CA LEU A 240 16.80 2.01 -7.35
C LEU A 240 16.10 2.90 -6.31
N GLY A 241 15.74 4.12 -6.70
CA GLY A 241 15.10 5.07 -5.80
C GLY A 241 16.03 5.63 -4.70
N THR A 242 17.34 5.39 -4.76
CA THR A 242 18.31 6.03 -3.86
C THR A 242 18.59 7.46 -4.32
N VAL A 243 18.73 8.38 -3.37
CA VAL A 243 19.27 9.72 -3.66
C VAL A 243 20.78 9.54 -3.82
N PRO A 244 21.40 10.06 -4.88
CA PRO A 244 22.86 10.08 -4.98
C PRO A 244 23.45 10.72 -3.73
N THR A 245 24.46 10.10 -3.14
CA THR A 245 25.27 10.73 -2.08
C THR A 245 26.19 11.75 -2.71
N GLU A 246 26.68 12.72 -1.92
CA GLU A 246 27.64 13.69 -2.43
C GLU A 246 28.91 13.00 -2.96
N GLU A 247 29.28 11.84 -2.43
CA GLU A 247 30.38 11.00 -2.93
C GLU A 247 30.11 10.44 -4.33
N ASP A 248 28.85 10.03 -4.61
CA ASP A 248 28.45 9.56 -5.95
C ASP A 248 28.50 10.72 -6.99
N ALA A 249 28.24 11.96 -6.54
CA ALA A 249 28.32 13.16 -7.38
C ALA A 249 29.77 13.60 -7.65
N ALA A 250 30.67 13.42 -6.70
CA ALA A 250 32.08 13.75 -6.84
C ALA A 250 32.81 12.74 -7.76
N GLY A 251 32.40 11.48 -7.74
CA GLY A 251 33.00 10.42 -8.59
C GLY A 251 32.68 10.57 -10.08
N ASN A 252 31.65 11.31 -10.47
CA ASN A 252 31.18 11.47 -11.86
C ASN A 252 31.74 12.71 -12.59
N GLY A 253 32.77 13.40 -12.03
CA GLY A 253 33.62 14.37 -12.72
C GLY A 253 32.96 15.61 -13.38
N ASN A 254 31.63 15.76 -13.26
CA ASN A 254 30.90 16.92 -13.79
C ASN A 254 30.50 17.84 -12.62
N GLY A 255 31.28 18.91 -12.44
CA GLY A 255 31.10 19.90 -11.39
C GLY A 255 29.67 20.44 -11.30
N TYR A 256 28.88 19.89 -10.41
CA TYR A 256 27.65 20.50 -9.97
C TYR A 256 27.98 21.58 -8.96
N ASN A 257 27.97 22.83 -9.41
CA ASN A 257 28.09 24.02 -8.56
C ASN A 257 26.70 24.39 -8.04
N PRO A 258 26.42 24.21 -6.76
CA PRO A 258 25.13 24.62 -6.19
C PRO A 258 25.15 26.13 -6.01
N ARG A 259 24.51 26.88 -6.89
CA ARG A 259 24.06 28.25 -6.62
C ARG A 259 22.61 28.23 -6.19
#